data_9d46094eaef5e8ec7af349ba0f62fff8
#
_entry.id   9d46094eaef5e8ec7af349ba0f62fff8
#
_cell.length_a   1.000
_cell.length_b   1.000
_cell.length_c   1.000
_cell.angle_alpha   90.00
_cell.angle_beta   90.00
_cell.angle_gamma   90.00
#
_symmetry.space_group_name_H-M   'P 1'
#
loop_
_entity.id
_entity.type
_entity.pdbx_description
1 polymer ?
#
loop_
_entity_poly.entity_id
_entity_poly.type
_entity_poly.pdbx_seq_one_letter_code
_entity_poly.pdbx_strand_id
1 'polypeptide(L)'
;DATSQTIPSTQTQVAFAKTLQKEMEELGLHDVHYNEENGFVIGTLPSNVSEPVRSIGFIAHMDTADFNAVNVDPQIIENYDGESTIKLDKEGKFTLNIKDFPNLKNYRGETLITTDGSTLLGADDKAGIAEILTAMEILLNHPEIKHGEIKIAFGPDEEIGVGADR
;
A
#
# COMPACT_ATOMS: atom_id res chain seq x y z
N ASP A 1 -3.19 -1.67 -16.62
CA ASP A 1 -3.76 -1.97 -17.95
C ASP A 1 -3.11 -3.23 -18.52
N ALA A 2 -3.81 -4.37 -18.44
CA ALA A 2 -3.33 -5.69 -18.90
C ALA A 2 -3.07 -5.77 -20.43
N THR A 3 -3.54 -4.82 -21.21
CA THR A 3 -3.32 -4.77 -22.66
C THR A 3 -2.11 -3.91 -23.07
N SER A 4 -1.55 -3.19 -22.11
CA SER A 4 -0.42 -2.28 -22.35
C SER A 4 0.86 -3.05 -22.68
N GLN A 5 1.66 -2.46 -23.58
CA GLN A 5 2.99 -2.95 -23.93
C GLN A 5 4.10 -2.15 -23.24
N THR A 6 3.72 -1.16 -22.42
CA THR A 6 4.68 -0.33 -21.67
C THR A 6 4.85 -0.82 -20.22
N ILE A 7 5.96 -0.43 -19.61
CA ILE A 7 6.28 -0.67 -18.20
C ILE A 7 6.61 0.68 -17.56
N PRO A 8 5.87 1.12 -16.54
CA PRO A 8 4.57 0.62 -16.07
C PRO A 8 3.47 0.66 -17.13
N SER A 9 2.42 -0.14 -16.95
CA SER A 9 1.32 -0.25 -17.91
C SER A 9 0.50 1.05 -18.05
N THR A 10 0.60 1.97 -17.10
CA THR A 10 -0.10 3.27 -17.11
C THR A 10 0.79 4.42 -16.67
N GLN A 11 0.56 5.62 -17.22
CA GLN A 11 1.27 6.84 -16.84
C GLN A 11 0.92 7.33 -15.43
N THR A 12 -0.22 6.95 -14.90
CA THR A 12 -0.61 7.27 -13.52
C THR A 12 0.29 6.58 -12.50
N GLN A 13 0.73 5.36 -12.77
CA GLN A 13 1.72 4.66 -11.95
C GLN A 13 3.08 5.37 -11.99
N VAL A 14 3.53 5.83 -13.16
CA VAL A 14 4.78 6.61 -13.30
C VAL A 14 4.71 7.90 -12.47
N ALA A 15 3.58 8.61 -12.54
CA ALA A 15 3.38 9.84 -11.76
C ALA A 15 3.39 9.56 -10.26
N PHE A 16 2.75 8.49 -9.82
CA PHE A 16 2.73 8.10 -8.42
C PHE A 16 4.11 7.65 -7.94
N ALA A 17 4.84 6.86 -8.74
CA ALA A 17 6.21 6.47 -8.45
C ALA A 17 7.12 7.68 -8.20
N LYS A 18 7.00 8.72 -9.01
CA LYS A 18 7.78 9.96 -8.81
C LYS A 18 7.36 10.75 -7.56
N THR A 19 6.09 10.67 -7.17
CA THR A 19 5.64 11.22 -5.90
C THR A 19 6.26 10.48 -4.73
N LEU A 20 6.24 9.14 -4.77
CA LEU A 20 6.88 8.30 -3.75
C LEU A 20 8.38 8.51 -3.68
N GLN A 21 9.06 8.64 -4.84
CA GLN A 21 10.49 8.97 -4.87
C GLN A 21 10.77 10.24 -4.08
N LYS A 22 10.04 11.31 -4.34
CA LYS A 22 10.20 12.58 -3.64
C LYS A 22 9.93 12.44 -2.14
N GLU A 23 8.88 11.73 -1.76
CA GLU A 23 8.54 11.49 -0.35
C GLU A 23 9.63 10.71 0.38
N MET A 24 10.20 9.68 -0.26
CA MET A 24 11.33 8.92 0.28
C MET A 24 12.60 9.76 0.43
N GLU A 25 12.88 10.65 -0.52
CA GLU A 25 14.00 11.62 -0.46
C GLU A 25 13.79 12.62 0.68
N GLU A 26 12.58 13.17 0.81
CA GLU A 26 12.22 14.11 1.89
C GLU A 26 12.25 13.46 3.28
N LEU A 27 11.91 12.18 3.35
CA LEU A 27 12.02 11.37 4.58
C LEU A 27 13.48 11.16 5.01
N GLY A 28 14.43 11.26 4.09
CA GLY A 28 15.85 11.09 4.34
C GLY A 28 16.40 9.68 4.07
N LEU A 29 15.71 8.91 3.26
CA LEU A 29 16.24 7.63 2.78
C LEU A 29 17.40 7.83 1.81
N HIS A 30 18.31 6.87 1.74
CA HIS A 30 19.48 6.89 0.88
C HIS A 30 19.21 6.13 -0.42
N ASP A 31 20.01 6.43 -1.45
CA ASP A 31 19.98 5.76 -2.76
C ASP A 31 18.58 5.71 -3.38
N VAL A 32 17.76 6.74 -3.13
CA VAL A 32 16.40 6.79 -3.66
C VAL A 32 16.44 7.05 -5.16
N HIS A 33 15.82 6.19 -5.92
CA HIS A 33 15.73 6.34 -7.37
C HIS A 33 14.50 5.62 -7.95
N TYR A 34 14.02 6.17 -9.05
CA TYR A 34 13.06 5.52 -9.94
C TYR A 34 13.81 4.75 -11.02
N ASN A 35 13.55 3.46 -11.14
CA ASN A 35 14.12 2.63 -12.19
C ASN A 35 13.21 2.66 -13.43
N GLU A 36 13.68 3.31 -14.49
CA GLU A 36 12.92 3.48 -15.74
C GLU A 36 12.73 2.18 -16.53
N GLU A 37 13.54 1.16 -16.28
CA GLU A 37 13.45 -0.12 -16.99
C GLU A 37 12.25 -0.95 -16.49
N ASN A 38 11.98 -0.90 -15.18
CA ASN A 38 10.94 -1.74 -14.57
C ASN A 38 9.88 -0.97 -13.77
N GLY A 39 10.00 0.35 -13.66
CA GLY A 39 9.03 1.20 -13.00
C GLY A 39 9.04 1.17 -11.47
N PHE A 40 10.01 0.50 -10.85
CA PHE A 40 10.14 0.48 -9.39
C PHE A 40 10.73 1.78 -8.86
N VAL A 41 10.26 2.19 -7.70
CA VAL A 41 10.94 3.16 -6.83
C VAL A 41 11.61 2.41 -5.71
N ILE A 42 12.90 2.66 -5.52
CA ILE A 42 13.73 1.93 -4.56
C ILE A 42 14.41 2.95 -3.64
N GLY A 43 14.57 2.58 -2.37
CA GLY A 43 15.32 3.36 -1.40
C GLY A 43 15.93 2.49 -0.31
N THR A 44 16.84 3.08 0.45
CA THR A 44 17.61 2.37 1.48
C THR A 44 17.58 3.14 2.79
N LEU A 45 17.25 2.48 3.88
CA LEU A 45 17.56 2.93 5.23
C LEU A 45 18.87 2.25 5.65
N PRO A 46 19.97 3.01 5.83
CA PRO A 46 21.25 2.43 6.22
C PRO A 46 21.19 1.77 7.60
N SER A 47 22.01 0.74 7.80
CA SER A 47 22.19 0.12 9.11
C SER A 47 22.66 1.15 10.16
N ASN A 48 22.14 1.07 11.38
CA ASN A 48 22.60 1.86 12.53
C ASN A 48 23.39 1.02 13.55
N VAL A 49 23.84 -0.18 13.14
CA VAL A 49 24.73 -1.05 13.93
C VAL A 49 26.04 -1.28 13.19
N SER A 50 27.11 -1.53 13.94
CA SER A 50 28.45 -1.78 13.39
C SER A 50 28.70 -3.25 13.01
N GLU A 51 27.95 -4.15 13.64
CA GLU A 51 28.07 -5.58 13.36
C GLU A 51 27.42 -5.91 12.00
N PRO A 52 27.98 -6.88 11.27
CA PRO A 52 27.38 -7.32 10.01
C PRO A 52 26.05 -8.03 10.27
N VAL A 53 24.96 -7.37 9.89
CA VAL A 53 23.61 -7.91 9.97
C VAL A 53 23.05 -8.04 8.56
N ARG A 54 22.25 -9.08 8.32
CA ARG A 54 21.59 -9.26 7.01
C ARG A 54 20.69 -8.08 6.71
N SER A 55 20.78 -7.60 5.48
CA SER A 55 19.77 -6.68 4.93
C SER A 55 18.42 -7.38 4.80
N ILE A 56 17.36 -6.64 5.04
CA ILE A 56 15.97 -7.07 4.77
C ILE A 56 15.35 -6.14 3.73
N GLY A 57 14.35 -6.64 3.01
CA GLY A 57 13.62 -5.88 2.01
C GLY A 57 12.12 -5.90 2.29
N PHE A 58 11.47 -4.77 2.06
CA PHE A 58 10.02 -4.64 2.04
C PHE A 58 9.58 -4.19 0.66
N ILE A 59 8.50 -4.78 0.17
CA ILE A 59 7.91 -4.48 -1.12
C ILE A 59 6.42 -4.25 -0.95
N ALA A 60 5.88 -3.26 -1.66
CA ALA A 60 4.46 -3.03 -1.84
C ALA A 60 4.20 -2.59 -3.28
N HIS A 61 2.97 -2.79 -3.77
CA HIS A 61 2.65 -2.37 -5.12
C HIS A 61 1.86 -1.06 -5.16
N MET A 62 2.02 -0.33 -6.28
CA MET A 62 1.47 1.01 -6.47
C MET A 62 0.11 1.01 -7.16
N ASP A 63 -0.15 -0.01 -7.96
CA ASP A 63 -1.37 -0.13 -8.74
C ASP A 63 -2.54 -0.66 -7.90
N THR A 64 -3.71 -0.55 -8.45
CA THR A 64 -4.95 -1.13 -7.93
C THR A 64 -5.58 -1.99 -9.01
N ALA A 65 -6.40 -2.95 -8.61
CA ALA A 65 -7.19 -3.76 -9.52
C ALA A 65 -8.01 -2.90 -10.49
N ASP A 66 -8.30 -3.42 -11.67
CA ASP A 66 -8.97 -2.70 -12.76
C ASP A 66 -10.48 -2.49 -12.49
N PHE A 67 -10.77 -1.74 -11.44
CA PHE A 67 -12.09 -1.27 -11.06
C PHE A 67 -12.06 0.23 -10.81
N ASN A 68 -13.25 0.84 -10.70
CA ASN A 68 -13.33 2.27 -10.39
C ASN A 68 -12.65 2.58 -9.05
N ALA A 69 -11.64 3.43 -9.08
CA ALA A 69 -10.91 3.92 -7.92
C ALA A 69 -10.80 5.46 -7.92
N VAL A 70 -11.75 6.13 -8.58
CA VAL A 70 -11.80 7.61 -8.67
C VAL A 70 -12.80 8.14 -7.66
N ASN A 71 -12.40 9.20 -6.95
CA ASN A 71 -13.22 9.85 -5.92
C ASN A 71 -13.64 8.87 -4.81
N VAL A 72 -12.70 8.09 -4.33
CA VAL A 72 -12.92 7.16 -3.20
C VAL A 72 -13.38 7.94 -1.98
N ASP A 73 -14.51 7.52 -1.40
CA ASP A 73 -15.09 8.12 -0.17
C ASP A 73 -15.03 7.10 0.98
N PRO A 74 -13.95 7.09 1.78
CA PRO A 74 -13.80 6.15 2.86
C PRO A 74 -14.80 6.41 3.99
N GLN A 75 -15.44 5.34 4.48
CA GLN A 75 -16.33 5.38 5.63
C GLN A 75 -15.69 4.66 6.81
N ILE A 76 -15.79 5.24 8.00
CA ILE A 76 -15.25 4.67 9.23
C ILE A 76 -16.39 4.09 10.05
N ILE A 77 -16.29 2.80 10.40
CA ILE A 77 -17.24 2.08 11.22
C ILE A 77 -16.53 1.68 12.50
N GLU A 78 -16.76 2.46 13.53
CA GLU A 78 -16.13 2.21 14.83
C GLU A 78 -16.81 1.05 15.56
N ASN A 79 -16.02 0.27 16.28
CA ASN A 79 -16.49 -0.72 17.24
C ASN A 79 -17.47 -1.73 16.60
N TYR A 80 -17.10 -2.28 15.44
CA TYR A 80 -17.94 -3.23 14.73
C TYR A 80 -18.33 -4.42 15.60
N ASP A 81 -19.59 -4.78 15.62
CA ASP A 81 -20.12 -5.84 16.52
C ASP A 81 -19.82 -7.27 16.06
N GLY A 82 -19.28 -7.45 14.84
CA GLY A 82 -18.97 -8.75 14.26
C GLY A 82 -20.19 -9.49 13.69
N GLU A 83 -21.37 -8.88 13.68
CA GLU A 83 -22.63 -9.53 13.30
C GLU A 83 -23.51 -8.67 12.38
N SER A 84 -23.54 -7.36 12.60
CA SER A 84 -24.40 -6.43 11.86
C SER A 84 -24.02 -6.33 10.39
N THR A 85 -25.03 -6.18 9.54
CA THR A 85 -24.83 -5.84 8.13
C THR A 85 -24.42 -4.38 8.02
N ILE A 86 -23.28 -4.15 7.39
CA ILE A 86 -22.76 -2.81 7.08
C ILE A 86 -23.42 -2.35 5.79
N LYS A 87 -24.12 -1.21 5.83
CA LYS A 87 -24.62 -0.54 4.63
C LYS A 87 -23.54 0.39 4.11
N LEU A 88 -23.12 0.19 2.88
CA LEU A 88 -22.08 1.02 2.25
C LEU A 88 -22.68 2.31 1.67
N ASP A 89 -23.92 2.26 1.20
CA ASP A 89 -24.64 3.42 0.68
C ASP A 89 -25.89 3.75 1.54
N LYS A 90 -26.43 4.94 1.34
CA LYS A 90 -27.61 5.42 2.08
C LYS A 90 -28.86 4.59 1.81
N GLU A 91 -28.97 3.99 0.63
CA GLU A 91 -30.13 3.21 0.21
C GLU A 91 -30.02 1.74 0.64
N GLY A 92 -28.82 1.30 1.04
CA GLY A 92 -28.53 -0.09 1.41
C GLY A 92 -28.52 -1.04 0.21
N LYS A 93 -28.20 -0.51 -0.97
CA LYS A 93 -28.02 -1.30 -2.19
C LYS A 93 -26.75 -2.14 -2.13
N PHE A 94 -25.68 -1.55 -1.58
CA PHE A 94 -24.42 -2.22 -1.34
C PHE A 94 -24.26 -2.50 0.15
N THR A 95 -23.98 -3.75 0.49
CA THR A 95 -23.83 -4.18 1.88
C THR A 95 -22.70 -5.17 2.04
N LEU A 96 -22.06 -5.12 3.20
CA LEU A 96 -21.19 -6.19 3.70
C LEU A 96 -21.85 -6.89 4.85
N ASN A 97 -21.93 -8.21 4.80
CA ASN A 97 -22.56 -9.02 5.85
C ASN A 97 -21.79 -10.34 6.03
N ILE A 98 -21.95 -10.95 7.19
CA ILE A 98 -21.21 -12.16 7.56
C ILE A 98 -21.64 -13.41 6.77
N LYS A 99 -22.81 -13.39 6.12
CA LYS A 99 -23.26 -14.50 5.28
C LYS A 99 -22.46 -14.59 4.01
N ASP A 100 -22.17 -13.43 3.38
CA ASP A 100 -21.42 -13.32 2.13
C ASP A 100 -19.92 -13.22 2.43
N PHE A 101 -19.54 -12.58 3.54
CA PHE A 101 -18.16 -12.35 3.97
C PHE A 101 -17.94 -12.88 5.40
N PRO A 102 -17.83 -14.20 5.61
CA PRO A 102 -17.77 -14.82 6.94
C PRO A 102 -16.62 -14.33 7.83
N ASN A 103 -15.55 -13.82 7.22
CA ASN A 103 -14.38 -13.31 7.96
C ASN A 103 -14.67 -12.01 8.73
N LEU A 104 -15.73 -11.28 8.39
CA LEU A 104 -16.11 -10.05 9.11
C LEU A 104 -16.33 -10.30 10.61
N LYS A 105 -16.81 -11.46 11.00
CA LYS A 105 -16.99 -11.82 12.42
C LYS A 105 -15.70 -11.76 13.25
N ASN A 106 -14.53 -11.88 12.59
CA ASN A 106 -13.24 -11.88 13.27
C ASN A 106 -12.81 -10.46 13.69
N TYR A 107 -13.48 -9.43 13.16
CA TYR A 107 -13.17 -8.02 13.41
C TYR A 107 -14.11 -7.38 14.44
N ARG A 108 -14.71 -8.20 15.32
CA ARG A 108 -15.55 -7.71 16.40
C ARG A 108 -14.77 -6.82 17.35
N GLY A 109 -15.28 -5.60 17.57
CA GLY A 109 -14.63 -4.58 18.39
C GLY A 109 -13.62 -3.71 17.66
N GLU A 110 -13.31 -4.05 16.40
CA GLU A 110 -12.37 -3.29 15.58
C GLU A 110 -13.06 -2.12 14.87
N THR A 111 -12.25 -1.17 14.44
CA THR A 111 -12.68 -0.10 13.54
C THR A 111 -12.43 -0.54 12.09
N LEU A 112 -13.50 -0.53 11.30
CA LEU A 112 -13.42 -0.88 9.87
C LEU A 112 -13.42 0.36 9.02
N ILE A 113 -12.69 0.32 7.90
CA ILE A 113 -12.72 1.33 6.86
C ILE A 113 -13.29 0.68 5.60
N THR A 114 -14.34 1.27 5.05
CA THR A 114 -15.01 0.80 3.83
C THR A 114 -15.16 1.95 2.83
N THR A 115 -15.64 1.65 1.62
CA THR A 115 -16.14 2.66 0.68
C THR A 115 -17.65 2.75 0.73
N ASP A 116 -18.23 3.60 -0.12
CA ASP A 116 -19.67 3.69 -0.35
C ASP A 116 -20.21 2.57 -1.26
N GLY A 117 -19.37 1.62 -1.67
CA GLY A 117 -19.70 0.52 -2.57
C GLY A 117 -19.64 0.88 -4.06
N SER A 118 -19.36 2.13 -4.43
CA SER A 118 -19.25 2.56 -5.83
C SER A 118 -17.82 2.50 -6.37
N THR A 119 -16.82 2.39 -5.47
CA THR A 119 -15.40 2.33 -5.81
C THR A 119 -14.68 1.23 -5.05
N LEU A 120 -13.45 0.90 -5.49
CA LEU A 120 -12.47 0.25 -4.63
C LEU A 120 -12.12 1.17 -3.45
N LEU A 121 -11.67 0.58 -2.34
CA LEU A 121 -11.03 1.34 -1.26
C LEU A 121 -9.60 1.75 -1.66
N GLY A 122 -8.88 0.90 -2.38
CA GLY A 122 -7.49 1.12 -2.77
C GLY A 122 -6.49 0.88 -1.64
N ALA A 123 -6.90 0.20 -0.57
CA ALA A 123 -5.99 -0.17 0.52
C ALA A 123 -4.95 -1.20 0.07
N ASP A 124 -5.30 -2.06 -0.84
CA ASP A 124 -4.40 -2.97 -1.52
C ASP A 124 -3.78 -2.28 -2.75
N ASP A 125 -2.45 -1.94 -2.75
CA ASP A 125 -1.57 -2.13 -1.58
C ASP A 125 -0.98 -0.80 -1.06
N LYS A 126 -1.73 0.30 -1.16
CA LYS A 126 -1.29 1.60 -0.61
C LYS A 126 -1.20 1.59 0.91
N ALA A 127 -1.89 0.65 1.58
CA ALA A 127 -1.71 0.42 3.01
C ALA A 127 -0.28 -0.09 3.29
N GLY A 128 0.20 -1.07 2.53
CA GLY A 128 1.58 -1.55 2.64
C GLY A 128 2.62 -0.46 2.37
N ILE A 129 2.39 0.40 1.38
CA ILE A 129 3.25 1.58 1.13
C ILE A 129 3.29 2.49 2.38
N ALA A 130 2.12 2.82 2.93
CA ALA A 130 2.01 3.71 4.09
C ALA A 130 2.66 3.09 5.34
N GLU A 131 2.45 1.80 5.58
CA GLU A 131 3.05 1.06 6.70
C GLU A 131 4.58 1.03 6.59
N ILE A 132 5.12 0.75 5.40
CA ILE A 132 6.56 0.71 5.15
C ILE A 132 7.17 2.09 5.37
N LEU A 133 6.62 3.15 4.77
CA LEU A 133 7.16 4.51 4.93
C LEU A 133 7.06 5.00 6.37
N THR A 134 5.95 4.72 7.07
CA THR A 134 5.80 5.05 8.49
C THR A 134 6.82 4.30 9.35
N ALA A 135 7.09 3.04 9.04
CA ALA A 135 8.13 2.29 9.76
C ALA A 135 9.52 2.90 9.54
N MET A 136 9.85 3.34 8.31
CA MET A 136 11.12 4.04 8.04
C MET A 136 11.20 5.36 8.81
N GLU A 137 10.12 6.14 8.83
CA GLU A 137 10.04 7.39 9.59
C GLU A 137 10.29 7.17 11.09
N ILE A 138 9.65 6.15 11.66
CA ILE A 138 9.84 5.79 13.08
C ILE A 138 11.29 5.43 13.34
N LEU A 139 11.91 4.60 12.51
CA LEU A 139 13.31 4.18 12.70
C LEU A 139 14.30 5.34 12.54
N LEU A 140 14.05 6.27 11.63
CA LEU A 140 14.86 7.48 11.46
C LEU A 140 14.76 8.43 12.67
N ASN A 141 13.57 8.55 13.25
CA ASN A 141 13.32 9.39 14.41
C ASN A 141 13.72 8.75 15.75
N HIS A 142 13.97 7.43 15.77
CA HIS A 142 14.29 6.63 16.96
C HIS A 142 15.60 5.84 16.79
N PRO A 143 16.77 6.52 16.75
CA PRO A 143 18.06 5.85 16.51
C PRO A 143 18.46 4.85 17.59
N GLU A 144 17.79 4.85 18.74
CA GLU A 144 17.93 3.83 19.78
C GLU A 144 17.40 2.46 19.33
N ILE A 145 16.46 2.40 18.37
CA ILE A 145 16.01 1.15 17.78
C ILE A 145 17.08 0.65 16.81
N LYS A 146 17.72 -0.46 17.17
CA LYS A 146 18.83 -1.01 16.39
C LYS A 146 18.34 -1.89 15.25
N HIS A 147 18.88 -1.62 14.04
CA HIS A 147 18.52 -2.34 12.83
C HIS A 147 19.70 -2.48 11.87
N GLY A 148 19.67 -3.52 11.04
CA GLY A 148 20.52 -3.65 9.87
C GLY A 148 20.05 -2.74 8.72
N GLU A 149 20.68 -2.87 7.55
CA GLU A 149 20.21 -2.19 6.35
C GLU A 149 18.80 -2.67 5.95
N ILE A 150 17.94 -1.73 5.62
CA ILE A 150 16.59 -2.01 5.12
C ILE A 150 16.45 -1.43 3.71
N LYS A 151 16.08 -2.28 2.77
CA LYS A 151 15.72 -1.88 1.40
C LYS A 151 14.20 -1.83 1.28
N ILE A 152 13.70 -0.80 0.61
CA ILE A 152 12.29 -0.71 0.28
C ILE A 152 12.12 -0.55 -1.23
N ALA A 153 11.06 -1.13 -1.78
CA ALA A 153 10.75 -1.05 -3.19
C ALA A 153 9.25 -0.99 -3.41
N PHE A 154 8.81 -0.03 -4.22
CA PHE A 154 7.41 0.10 -4.61
C PHE A 154 7.29 -0.15 -6.11
N GLY A 155 6.54 -1.17 -6.48
CA GLY A 155 6.47 -1.70 -7.84
C GLY A 155 5.14 -1.47 -8.53
N PRO A 156 5.14 -1.44 -9.88
CA PRO A 156 3.93 -1.35 -10.68
C PRO A 156 3.39 -2.73 -11.06
N ASP A 157 2.17 -2.76 -11.59
CA ASP A 157 1.60 -3.85 -12.40
C ASP A 157 1.43 -5.19 -11.67
N GLU A 158 1.30 -5.18 -10.35
CA GLU A 158 1.07 -6.40 -9.56
C GLU A 158 -0.30 -7.01 -9.89
N GLU A 159 -1.34 -6.18 -9.95
CA GLU A 159 -2.75 -6.56 -10.14
C GLU A 159 -3.08 -7.12 -11.54
N ILE A 160 -2.15 -6.99 -12.46
CA ILE A 160 -2.22 -7.67 -13.77
C ILE A 160 -1.30 -8.89 -13.87
N GLY A 161 -0.70 -9.29 -12.75
CA GLY A 161 0.06 -10.53 -12.59
C GLY A 161 1.48 -10.51 -13.17
N VAL A 162 2.05 -9.33 -13.41
CA VAL A 162 3.39 -9.19 -14.01
C VAL A 162 4.38 -8.41 -13.14
N GLY A 163 3.98 -7.99 -11.96
CA GLY A 163 4.84 -7.22 -11.04
C GLY A 163 6.17 -7.91 -10.71
N ALA A 164 6.15 -9.23 -10.54
CA ALA A 164 7.36 -10.01 -10.25
C ALA A 164 8.28 -10.25 -11.47
N ASP A 165 7.78 -9.98 -12.66
CA ASP A 165 8.50 -10.17 -13.93
C ASP A 165 9.14 -8.86 -14.44
N ARG A 166 9.05 -7.76 -13.66
CA ARG A 166 9.52 -6.40 -14.00
C ARG A 166 10.89 -6.06 -13.43
#